data_7e1d9b23d768827065b52d0afa57327c
#
_entry.id   7e1d9b23d768827065b52d0afa57327c
#
_cell.length_a   1.000
_cell.length_b   1.000
_cell.length_c   1.000
_cell.angle_alpha   90.00
_cell.angle_beta   90.00
_cell.angle_gamma   90.00
#
_symmetry.space_group_name_H-M   'P 1'
#
loop_
_entity.id
_entity.type
_entity.pdbx_description
1 polymer ?
#
loop_
_entity_poly.entity_id
_entity_poly.type
_entity_poly.pdbx_seq_one_letter_code
_entity_poly.pdbx_strand_id
1 'polypeptide(L)'
;PSETGLDVGSDVFMFVTMENASQTGNPTVGGLFKVGDRKKLDSFLGWLSQKSGFTSFEEDGITFLANTQGADMPVVAYDETALLVYTAPVDNDQAKAAAKKLFAQKKTESLMGNSQLAQAIERPSDMKFVMDYGSVMAVAGEQIGTAGLSGFEFLNKMSMAMPVDFEKGKIVAEARILFSDKEAEKQYMEMVAAQRKMDGDFLKMLPAENVATLAGSMDGTRTYEMLQKIPMYSMVFAMAPQVKPIMEAIDGDIALSFHGMTDNGRMPELSLIAELKDPAIMETIKGMIPVPMQEMAPGQYALSPDANTTIYFGLNDNTFYATTDSDALVFLTGAQTSAYEAEVGKLFRGSYGTMFVDFPAVRSLIESLIAQNRLDQSAAASLMALSLFDTLEITGRTERQGELVLNMTDKDKNAAEVLYKTIEGFAQMFAATMF
;
A
#
# COMPACT_ATOMS: atom_id res chain seq x y z
N PRO A 1 -32.05 -1.10 -8.88
CA PRO A 1 -31.82 -1.67 -7.52
C PRO A 1 -33.11 -2.18 -6.88
N SER A 2 -34.24 -1.45 -6.99
CA SER A 2 -35.54 -1.84 -6.38
C SER A 2 -36.15 -3.14 -6.92
N GLU A 3 -35.64 -3.66 -8.01
CA GLU A 3 -36.13 -4.87 -8.68
C GLU A 3 -35.29 -6.11 -8.35
N THR A 4 -34.12 -5.95 -7.78
CA THR A 4 -33.22 -7.08 -7.49
C THR A 4 -33.51 -7.79 -6.17
N GLY A 5 -34.32 -7.18 -5.29
CA GLY A 5 -34.57 -7.69 -3.94
C GLY A 5 -33.42 -7.45 -2.91
N LEU A 6 -32.33 -6.78 -3.30
CA LEU A 6 -31.26 -6.42 -2.39
C LEU A 6 -31.58 -5.12 -1.64
N ASP A 7 -31.14 -5.04 -0.40
CA ASP A 7 -31.19 -3.81 0.41
C ASP A 7 -29.99 -2.92 0.06
N VAL A 8 -30.16 -2.07 -0.93
CA VAL A 8 -29.10 -1.17 -1.44
C VAL A 8 -28.71 -0.04 -0.46
N GLY A 9 -29.48 0.16 0.61
CA GLY A 9 -29.15 1.09 1.67
C GLY A 9 -28.31 0.48 2.79
N SER A 10 -28.01 -0.82 2.71
CA SER A 10 -27.19 -1.53 3.69
C SER A 10 -25.74 -1.70 3.21
N ASP A 11 -24.87 -1.99 4.17
CA ASP A 11 -23.47 -2.29 3.91
C ASP A 11 -23.32 -3.49 2.95
N VAL A 12 -22.36 -3.39 2.03
CA VAL A 12 -21.90 -4.49 1.18
C VAL A 12 -20.53 -4.92 1.70
N PHE A 13 -20.37 -6.21 1.95
CA PHE A 13 -19.09 -6.77 2.37
C PHE A 13 -18.43 -7.50 1.21
N MET A 14 -17.19 -7.10 0.91
CA MET A 14 -16.33 -7.87 0.01
C MET A 14 -15.24 -8.52 0.86
N PHE A 15 -14.88 -9.75 0.53
CA PHE A 15 -13.84 -10.46 1.25
C PHE A 15 -12.91 -11.21 0.29
N VAL A 16 -11.67 -11.36 0.75
CA VAL A 16 -10.67 -12.22 0.12
C VAL A 16 -10.17 -13.15 1.21
N THR A 17 -10.24 -14.47 0.99
CA THR A 17 -9.66 -15.44 1.90
C THR A 17 -8.55 -16.22 1.21
N MET A 18 -7.50 -16.52 1.96
CA MET A 18 -6.34 -17.26 1.49
C MET A 18 -6.38 -18.73 1.91
N GLU A 19 -7.50 -19.18 2.56
CA GLU A 19 -7.62 -20.50 3.17
C GLU A 19 -7.33 -21.66 2.20
N ASN A 20 -7.62 -21.49 0.92
CA ASN A 20 -7.36 -22.47 -0.13
C ASN A 20 -6.23 -22.08 -1.08
N ALA A 21 -5.60 -20.94 -0.90
CA ALA A 21 -4.59 -20.41 -1.83
C ALA A 21 -3.33 -21.28 -1.83
N SER A 22 -2.98 -21.91 -0.72
CA SER A 22 -1.86 -22.85 -0.62
C SER A 22 -2.04 -24.12 -1.48
N GLN A 23 -3.29 -24.58 -1.63
CA GLN A 23 -3.60 -25.79 -2.41
C GLN A 23 -3.86 -25.49 -3.88
N THR A 24 -4.43 -24.34 -4.20
CA THR A 24 -4.92 -24.00 -5.55
C THR A 24 -4.15 -22.86 -6.21
N GLY A 25 -3.32 -22.13 -5.46
CA GLY A 25 -2.61 -20.94 -5.92
C GLY A 25 -3.50 -19.70 -6.06
N ASN A 26 -4.82 -19.82 -5.87
CA ASN A 26 -5.77 -18.74 -6.07
C ASN A 26 -6.55 -18.42 -4.79
N PRO A 27 -6.69 -17.12 -4.42
CA PRO A 27 -7.54 -16.72 -3.31
C PRO A 27 -9.02 -16.92 -3.64
N THR A 28 -9.84 -17.15 -2.61
CA THR A 28 -11.28 -17.03 -2.71
C THR A 28 -11.70 -15.58 -2.55
N VAL A 29 -12.41 -15.04 -3.53
CA VAL A 29 -12.94 -13.67 -3.52
C VAL A 29 -14.44 -13.74 -3.46
N GLY A 30 -15.08 -12.97 -2.57
CA GLY A 30 -16.53 -12.97 -2.44
C GLY A 30 -17.11 -11.63 -2.06
N GLY A 31 -18.44 -11.56 -2.22
CA GLY A 31 -19.29 -10.45 -1.79
C GLY A 31 -20.48 -10.96 -1.01
N LEU A 32 -20.83 -10.26 0.06
CA LEU A 32 -22.02 -10.50 0.88
C LEU A 32 -22.91 -9.26 0.82
N PHE A 33 -24.16 -9.48 0.46
CA PHE A 33 -25.17 -8.44 0.28
C PHE A 33 -26.37 -8.74 1.18
N LYS A 34 -26.96 -7.73 1.77
CA LYS A 34 -28.18 -7.89 2.55
C LYS A 34 -29.39 -8.08 1.65
N VAL A 35 -30.22 -9.07 1.96
CA VAL A 35 -31.51 -9.30 1.30
C VAL A 35 -32.57 -8.42 1.95
N GLY A 36 -33.25 -7.61 1.14
CA GLY A 36 -34.36 -6.76 1.57
C GLY A 36 -35.73 -7.35 1.22
N ASP A 37 -35.82 -8.07 0.09
CA ASP A 37 -37.04 -8.72 -0.37
C ASP A 37 -36.67 -10.04 -1.06
N ARG A 38 -36.85 -11.15 -0.34
CA ARG A 38 -36.50 -12.49 -0.81
C ARG A 38 -37.29 -12.85 -2.09
N LYS A 39 -38.57 -12.50 -2.21
CA LYS A 39 -39.40 -12.85 -3.39
C LYS A 39 -38.90 -12.15 -4.65
N LYS A 40 -38.48 -10.89 -4.54
CA LYS A 40 -37.89 -10.17 -5.67
C LYS A 40 -36.52 -10.77 -6.04
N LEU A 41 -35.72 -11.15 -5.05
CA LEU A 41 -34.45 -11.81 -5.28
C LEU A 41 -34.61 -13.13 -5.99
N ASP A 42 -35.57 -13.99 -5.56
CA ASP A 42 -35.90 -15.24 -6.22
C ASP A 42 -36.30 -15.02 -7.69
N SER A 43 -37.12 -14.00 -7.96
CA SER A 43 -37.56 -13.65 -9.32
C SER A 43 -36.39 -13.18 -10.20
N PHE A 44 -35.51 -12.31 -9.65
CA PHE A 44 -34.34 -11.79 -10.33
C PHE A 44 -33.33 -12.90 -10.65
N LEU A 45 -32.97 -13.71 -9.66
CA LEU A 45 -32.00 -14.80 -9.82
C LEU A 45 -32.57 -15.94 -10.67
N GLY A 46 -33.89 -16.19 -10.61
CA GLY A 46 -34.58 -17.13 -11.49
C GLY A 46 -34.52 -16.70 -12.98
N TRP A 47 -34.71 -15.40 -13.25
CA TRP A 47 -34.52 -14.85 -14.58
C TRP A 47 -33.06 -14.96 -15.05
N LEU A 48 -32.09 -14.67 -14.18
CA LEU A 48 -30.64 -14.78 -14.48
C LEU A 48 -30.28 -16.24 -14.79
N SER A 49 -30.77 -17.20 -13.99
CA SER A 49 -30.54 -18.64 -14.16
C SER A 49 -30.99 -19.15 -15.52
N GLN A 50 -32.19 -18.73 -15.97
CA GLN A 50 -32.72 -19.11 -17.30
C GLN A 50 -31.83 -18.64 -18.45
N LYS A 51 -31.15 -17.50 -18.30
CA LYS A 51 -30.24 -16.94 -19.32
C LYS A 51 -28.83 -17.48 -19.29
N SER A 52 -28.34 -17.87 -18.11
CA SER A 52 -26.93 -18.20 -17.87
C SER A 52 -26.66 -19.69 -17.67
N GLY A 53 -27.68 -20.55 -17.76
CA GLY A 53 -27.52 -22.00 -17.59
C GLY A 53 -27.24 -22.46 -16.16
N PHE A 54 -27.55 -21.61 -15.15
CA PHE A 54 -27.50 -22.02 -13.76
C PHE A 54 -28.70 -22.89 -13.38
N THR A 55 -28.46 -23.87 -12.53
CA THR A 55 -29.52 -24.64 -11.85
C THR A 55 -29.65 -24.18 -10.42
N SER A 56 -30.91 -24.02 -9.98
CA SER A 56 -31.23 -23.66 -8.59
C SER A 56 -31.66 -24.90 -7.82
N PHE A 57 -31.17 -25.03 -6.59
CA PHE A 57 -31.63 -26.05 -5.63
C PHE A 57 -31.58 -25.47 -4.22
N GLU A 58 -32.39 -25.99 -3.33
CA GLU A 58 -32.46 -25.55 -1.92
C GLU A 58 -31.99 -26.66 -0.99
N GLU A 59 -31.18 -26.31 -0.02
CA GLU A 59 -30.68 -27.20 1.00
C GLU A 59 -30.51 -26.46 2.32
N ASP A 60 -31.11 -26.95 3.41
CA ASP A 60 -31.06 -26.34 4.76
C ASP A 60 -31.56 -24.89 4.80
N GLY A 61 -32.53 -24.49 3.97
CA GLY A 61 -33.06 -23.14 3.88
C GLY A 61 -32.18 -22.15 3.08
N ILE A 62 -31.09 -22.63 2.51
CA ILE A 62 -30.19 -21.85 1.64
C ILE A 62 -30.47 -22.27 0.20
N THR A 63 -30.72 -21.30 -0.68
CA THR A 63 -30.81 -21.53 -2.12
C THR A 63 -29.43 -21.33 -2.75
N PHE A 64 -29.03 -22.31 -3.54
CA PHE A 64 -27.77 -22.30 -4.30
C PHE A 64 -28.08 -22.19 -5.79
N LEU A 65 -27.28 -21.40 -6.50
CA LEU A 65 -27.21 -21.40 -7.96
C LEU A 65 -25.84 -22.00 -8.34
N ALA A 66 -25.86 -23.11 -9.02
CA ALA A 66 -24.66 -23.78 -9.50
C ALA A 66 -24.68 -23.85 -11.03
N ASN A 67 -23.54 -23.63 -11.66
CA ASN A 67 -23.36 -23.88 -13.07
C ASN A 67 -23.06 -25.36 -13.29
N THR A 68 -23.77 -25.98 -14.22
CA THR A 68 -23.55 -27.38 -14.60
C THR A 68 -22.39 -27.56 -15.60
N GLN A 69 -21.79 -26.47 -16.08
CA GLN A 69 -20.84 -26.49 -17.22
C GLN A 69 -19.36 -26.28 -16.90
N GLY A 70 -18.95 -26.02 -15.65
CA GLY A 70 -17.52 -25.86 -15.33
C GLY A 70 -17.19 -25.49 -13.89
N ALA A 71 -15.94 -25.78 -13.48
CA ALA A 71 -15.44 -25.60 -12.11
C ALA A 71 -15.06 -24.14 -11.75
N ASP A 72 -14.96 -23.23 -12.72
CA ASP A 72 -14.42 -21.88 -12.51
C ASP A 72 -15.51 -20.78 -12.39
N MET A 73 -16.74 -21.15 -12.12
CA MET A 73 -17.85 -20.21 -12.05
C MET A 73 -18.14 -19.78 -10.61
N PRO A 74 -18.59 -18.53 -10.40
CA PRO A 74 -18.95 -18.07 -9.07
C PRO A 74 -20.08 -18.91 -8.49
N VAL A 75 -19.96 -19.22 -7.21
CA VAL A 75 -21.04 -19.83 -6.40
C VAL A 75 -21.91 -18.70 -5.88
N VAL A 76 -23.21 -18.83 -6.10
CA VAL A 76 -24.21 -17.92 -5.54
C VAL A 76 -25.03 -18.70 -4.53
N ALA A 77 -25.09 -18.21 -3.30
CA ALA A 77 -25.89 -18.81 -2.23
C ALA A 77 -26.66 -17.71 -1.48
N TYR A 78 -27.92 -17.94 -1.11
CA TYR A 78 -28.69 -16.94 -0.41
C TYR A 78 -29.80 -17.55 0.48
N ASP A 79 -30.14 -16.80 1.53
CA ASP A 79 -31.25 -17.09 2.43
C ASP A 79 -32.20 -15.88 2.56
N GLU A 80 -32.99 -15.80 3.62
CA GLU A 80 -33.89 -14.68 3.91
C GLU A 80 -33.15 -13.38 4.26
N THR A 81 -31.86 -13.45 4.63
CA THR A 81 -31.09 -12.35 5.22
C THR A 81 -29.95 -11.85 4.34
N ALA A 82 -29.31 -12.76 3.61
CA ALA A 82 -28.08 -12.46 2.89
C ALA A 82 -27.98 -13.19 1.55
N LEU A 83 -27.33 -12.54 0.58
CA LEU A 83 -26.85 -13.10 -0.67
C LEU A 83 -25.32 -13.13 -0.63
N LEU A 84 -24.76 -14.31 -0.80
CA LEU A 84 -23.33 -14.57 -0.92
C LEU A 84 -22.99 -14.91 -2.37
N VAL A 85 -22.02 -14.20 -2.95
CA VAL A 85 -21.44 -14.50 -4.27
C VAL A 85 -19.94 -14.66 -4.08
N TYR A 86 -19.36 -15.78 -4.48
CA TYR A 86 -17.90 -15.95 -4.37
C TYR A 86 -17.34 -16.89 -5.43
N THR A 87 -16.07 -16.68 -5.75
CA THR A 87 -15.29 -17.57 -6.61
C THR A 87 -14.47 -18.48 -5.71
N ALA A 88 -14.61 -19.78 -5.87
CA ALA A 88 -13.76 -20.75 -5.18
C ALA A 88 -13.18 -21.72 -6.20
N PRO A 89 -11.87 -21.92 -6.21
CA PRO A 89 -11.22 -22.89 -7.09
C PRO A 89 -11.35 -24.32 -6.52
N VAL A 90 -12.56 -24.65 -6.08
CA VAL A 90 -12.91 -25.92 -5.44
C VAL A 90 -14.15 -26.51 -6.10
N ASP A 91 -14.40 -27.79 -5.91
CA ASP A 91 -15.61 -28.41 -6.43
C ASP A 91 -16.89 -27.86 -5.76
N ASN A 92 -18.02 -28.13 -6.39
CA ASN A 92 -19.31 -27.61 -5.94
C ASN A 92 -19.68 -28.03 -4.52
N ASP A 93 -19.26 -29.21 -4.05
CA ASP A 93 -19.61 -29.70 -2.72
C ASP A 93 -18.80 -29.00 -1.63
N GLN A 94 -17.52 -28.75 -1.88
CA GLN A 94 -16.67 -27.94 -1.01
C GLN A 94 -17.16 -26.48 -0.96
N ALA A 95 -17.57 -25.93 -2.11
CA ALA A 95 -18.13 -24.59 -2.20
C ALA A 95 -19.44 -24.47 -1.39
N LYS A 96 -20.34 -25.44 -1.50
CA LYS A 96 -21.56 -25.51 -0.67
C LYS A 96 -21.26 -25.58 0.82
N ALA A 97 -20.32 -26.45 1.21
CA ALA A 97 -19.92 -26.57 2.60
C ALA A 97 -19.34 -25.27 3.18
N ALA A 98 -18.54 -24.55 2.38
CA ALA A 98 -18.01 -23.24 2.76
C ALA A 98 -19.12 -22.18 2.90
N ALA A 99 -20.08 -22.15 1.98
CA ALA A 99 -21.23 -21.25 2.07
C ALA A 99 -22.07 -21.54 3.32
N LYS A 100 -22.42 -22.79 3.58
CA LYS A 100 -23.16 -23.19 4.78
C LYS A 100 -22.42 -22.79 6.06
N LYS A 101 -21.10 -22.95 6.12
CA LYS A 101 -20.27 -22.52 7.24
C LYS A 101 -20.36 -20.99 7.45
N LEU A 102 -20.32 -20.20 6.38
CA LEU A 102 -20.46 -18.74 6.46
C LEU A 102 -21.85 -18.31 6.96
N PHE A 103 -22.93 -18.90 6.44
CA PHE A 103 -24.30 -18.61 6.90
C PHE A 103 -24.55 -19.03 8.37
N ALA A 104 -23.93 -20.13 8.80
CA ALA A 104 -24.05 -20.64 10.16
C ALA A 104 -23.09 -19.94 11.16
N GLN A 105 -22.20 -19.06 10.69
CA GLN A 105 -21.18 -18.42 11.51
C GLN A 105 -21.79 -17.54 12.59
N LYS A 106 -21.40 -17.78 13.86
CA LYS A 106 -21.81 -16.93 14.98
C LYS A 106 -21.01 -15.63 15.01
N LYS A 107 -21.60 -14.56 15.57
CA LYS A 107 -20.91 -13.28 15.76
C LYS A 107 -19.55 -13.43 16.44
N THR A 108 -19.44 -14.34 17.43
CA THR A 108 -18.20 -14.60 18.16
C THR A 108 -17.11 -15.29 17.33
N GLU A 109 -17.46 -15.91 16.21
CA GLU A 109 -16.56 -16.60 15.28
C GLU A 109 -16.20 -15.74 14.06
N SER A 110 -16.84 -14.59 13.92
CA SER A 110 -16.59 -13.61 12.86
C SER A 110 -15.61 -12.52 13.32
N LEU A 111 -15.21 -11.65 12.41
CA LEU A 111 -14.40 -10.45 12.73
C LEU A 111 -15.02 -9.62 13.87
N MET A 112 -16.36 -9.64 14.01
CA MET A 112 -17.08 -8.97 15.08
C MET A 112 -16.91 -9.64 16.45
N GLY A 113 -16.35 -10.83 16.52
CA GLY A 113 -15.95 -11.49 17.77
C GLY A 113 -14.71 -10.86 18.41
N ASN A 114 -13.87 -10.22 17.61
CA ASN A 114 -12.76 -9.39 18.09
C ASN A 114 -13.28 -7.99 18.44
N SER A 115 -13.31 -7.65 19.73
CA SER A 115 -13.89 -6.37 20.20
C SER A 115 -13.21 -5.12 19.62
N GLN A 116 -11.92 -5.17 19.35
CA GLN A 116 -11.18 -4.07 18.75
C GLN A 116 -11.54 -3.90 17.28
N LEU A 117 -11.61 -5.01 16.53
CA LEU A 117 -12.07 -4.99 15.13
C LEU A 117 -13.54 -4.57 15.03
N ALA A 118 -14.41 -5.09 15.92
CA ALA A 118 -15.81 -4.70 15.97
C ALA A 118 -15.95 -3.17 16.15
N GLN A 119 -15.22 -2.58 17.09
CA GLN A 119 -15.24 -1.13 17.31
C GLN A 119 -14.74 -0.34 16.09
N ALA A 120 -13.72 -0.83 15.39
CA ALA A 120 -13.22 -0.19 14.18
C ALA A 120 -14.21 -0.31 13.01
N ILE A 121 -14.90 -1.46 12.90
CA ILE A 121 -15.92 -1.71 11.85
C ILE A 121 -17.20 -0.91 12.14
N GLU A 122 -17.59 -0.72 13.40
CA GLU A 122 -18.79 0.01 13.77
C GLU A 122 -18.66 1.54 13.57
N ARG A 123 -17.44 2.09 13.44
CA ARG A 123 -17.24 3.50 13.10
C ARG A 123 -17.90 3.82 11.76
N PRO A 124 -18.76 4.85 11.67
CA PRO A 124 -19.33 5.29 10.41
C PRO A 124 -18.24 5.68 9.41
N SER A 125 -18.31 5.18 8.19
CA SER A 125 -17.45 5.53 7.05
C SER A 125 -18.07 5.00 5.76
N ASP A 126 -17.70 5.57 4.62
CA ASP A 126 -18.25 5.16 3.33
C ASP A 126 -17.80 3.74 2.93
N MET A 127 -16.53 3.40 3.21
CA MET A 127 -15.98 2.05 3.04
C MET A 127 -15.14 1.67 4.25
N LYS A 128 -14.99 0.35 4.46
CA LYS A 128 -14.13 -0.19 5.52
C LYS A 128 -13.28 -1.32 4.97
N PHE A 129 -12.01 -1.21 5.15
CA PHE A 129 -11.05 -2.24 4.82
C PHE A 129 -10.54 -2.89 6.10
N VAL A 130 -10.56 -4.21 6.16
CA VAL A 130 -10.05 -4.96 7.32
C VAL A 130 -9.15 -6.06 6.80
N MET A 131 -7.95 -6.15 7.39
CA MET A 131 -6.98 -7.19 7.05
C MET A 131 -6.59 -7.92 8.34
N ASP A 132 -6.68 -9.24 8.32
CA ASP A 132 -6.11 -10.12 9.36
C ASP A 132 -4.75 -10.62 8.88
N TYR A 133 -3.70 -10.15 9.52
CA TYR A 133 -2.33 -10.55 9.16
C TYR A 133 -2.05 -12.01 9.50
N GLY A 134 -2.73 -12.59 10.48
CA GLY A 134 -2.59 -14.02 10.81
C GLY A 134 -2.93 -14.91 9.61
N SER A 135 -3.99 -14.59 8.88
CA SER A 135 -4.35 -15.30 7.67
C SER A 135 -3.32 -15.12 6.55
N VAL A 136 -2.76 -13.93 6.40
CA VAL A 136 -1.69 -13.64 5.41
C VAL A 136 -0.41 -14.42 5.77
N MET A 137 -0.04 -14.41 7.06
CA MET A 137 1.17 -15.07 7.55
C MET A 137 1.08 -16.60 7.44
N ALA A 138 -0.11 -17.18 7.57
CA ALA A 138 -0.31 -18.62 7.37
C ALA A 138 0.10 -19.04 5.94
N VAL A 139 -0.34 -18.29 4.92
CA VAL A 139 0.00 -18.55 3.52
C VAL A 139 1.47 -18.24 3.21
N ALA A 140 1.98 -17.13 3.72
CA ALA A 140 3.39 -16.77 3.55
C ALA A 140 4.31 -17.84 4.18
N GLY A 141 3.94 -18.37 5.36
CA GLY A 141 4.69 -19.44 6.04
C GLY A 141 4.77 -20.73 5.24
N GLU A 142 3.74 -21.07 4.48
CA GLU A 142 3.77 -22.21 3.58
C GLU A 142 4.71 -22.01 2.38
N GLN A 143 4.83 -20.78 1.87
CA GLN A 143 5.67 -20.45 0.71
C GLN A 143 7.14 -20.25 1.08
N ILE A 144 7.42 -19.52 2.18
CA ILE A 144 8.80 -19.11 2.57
C ILE A 144 9.39 -20.05 3.63
N GLY A 145 8.55 -20.92 4.20
CA GLY A 145 8.88 -21.75 5.35
C GLY A 145 8.80 -20.99 6.68
N THR A 146 8.46 -21.69 7.75
CA THR A 146 8.29 -21.11 9.09
C THR A 146 9.57 -20.47 9.64
N ALA A 147 10.75 -20.94 9.21
CA ALA A 147 12.03 -20.35 9.60
C ALA A 147 12.24 -18.94 9.07
N GLY A 148 11.68 -18.61 7.89
CA GLY A 148 11.75 -17.24 7.32
C GLY A 148 10.88 -16.23 8.05
N LEU A 149 9.91 -16.67 8.81
CA LEU A 149 8.98 -15.84 9.59
C LEU A 149 9.33 -15.74 11.07
N SER A 150 10.40 -16.40 11.50
CA SER A 150 10.86 -16.35 12.89
C SER A 150 11.21 -14.92 13.29
N GLY A 151 10.68 -14.46 14.41
CA GLY A 151 10.80 -13.09 14.90
C GLY A 151 9.62 -12.17 14.49
N PHE A 152 8.69 -12.67 13.69
CA PHE A 152 7.47 -11.95 13.27
C PHE A 152 6.18 -12.63 13.75
N GLU A 153 6.26 -13.49 14.75
CA GLU A 153 5.13 -14.27 15.26
C GLU A 153 3.98 -13.40 15.76
N PHE A 154 4.28 -12.18 16.20
CA PHE A 154 3.26 -11.19 16.62
C PHE A 154 2.30 -10.83 15.50
N LEU A 155 2.71 -10.92 14.21
CA LEU A 155 1.84 -10.67 13.07
C LEU A 155 0.64 -11.62 13.03
N ASN A 156 0.75 -12.83 13.56
CA ASN A 156 -0.37 -13.79 13.69
C ASN A 156 -1.49 -13.28 14.62
N LYS A 157 -1.23 -12.24 15.39
CA LYS A 157 -2.18 -11.63 16.34
C LYS A 157 -2.50 -10.18 16.00
N MET A 158 -2.04 -9.75 14.83
CA MET A 158 -2.20 -8.39 14.33
C MET A 158 -3.31 -8.33 13.28
N SER A 159 -4.08 -7.28 13.32
CA SER A 159 -5.05 -6.93 12.30
C SER A 159 -4.92 -5.46 11.96
N MET A 160 -5.35 -5.07 10.77
CA MET A 160 -5.46 -3.68 10.36
C MET A 160 -6.91 -3.37 10.03
N ALA A 161 -7.39 -2.24 10.50
CA ALA A 161 -8.67 -1.67 10.07
C ALA A 161 -8.42 -0.29 9.44
N MET A 162 -9.04 -0.06 8.30
CA MET A 162 -8.88 1.19 7.54
C MET A 162 -10.26 1.66 7.05
N PRO A 163 -10.99 2.47 7.83
CA PRO A 163 -12.14 3.22 7.33
C PRO A 163 -11.69 4.19 6.24
N VAL A 164 -12.52 4.32 5.20
CA VAL A 164 -12.29 5.18 4.04
C VAL A 164 -13.50 6.05 3.84
N ASP A 165 -13.29 7.35 3.74
CA ASP A 165 -14.32 8.37 3.53
C ASP A 165 -14.07 9.12 2.21
N PHE A 166 -15.12 9.24 1.40
CA PHE A 166 -15.11 10.02 0.16
C PHE A 166 -15.60 11.43 0.44
N GLU A 167 -14.66 12.31 0.68
CA GLU A 167 -14.95 13.70 1.00
C GLU A 167 -14.98 14.58 -0.27
N LYS A 168 -15.28 15.83 -0.08
CA LYS A 168 -15.21 16.86 -1.13
C LYS A 168 -13.74 17.10 -1.49
N GLY A 169 -13.37 16.82 -2.73
CA GLY A 169 -12.02 17.02 -3.26
C GLY A 169 -10.96 16.03 -2.77
N LYS A 170 -11.29 15.00 -1.99
CA LYS A 170 -10.32 14.01 -1.51
C LYS A 170 -10.96 12.70 -1.06
N ILE A 171 -10.12 11.68 -0.98
CA ILE A 171 -10.40 10.40 -0.32
C ILE A 171 -9.49 10.33 0.90
N VAL A 172 -10.05 10.03 2.06
CA VAL A 172 -9.29 9.91 3.32
C VAL A 172 -9.42 8.48 3.85
N ALA A 173 -8.31 7.85 4.19
CA ALA A 173 -8.29 6.56 4.85
C ALA A 173 -7.42 6.62 6.11
N GLU A 174 -7.94 6.15 7.24
CA GLU A 174 -7.23 6.08 8.52
C GLU A 174 -6.86 4.63 8.85
N ALA A 175 -5.62 4.24 8.63
CA ALA A 175 -5.14 2.91 9.00
C ALA A 175 -4.90 2.83 10.52
N ARG A 176 -5.36 1.73 11.13
CA ARG A 176 -5.14 1.41 12.55
C ARG A 176 -4.69 -0.02 12.70
N ILE A 177 -3.59 -0.21 13.41
CA ILE A 177 -3.06 -1.52 13.77
C ILE A 177 -3.68 -1.93 15.11
N LEU A 178 -4.24 -3.13 15.16
CA LEU A 178 -4.96 -3.71 16.27
C LEU A 178 -4.33 -5.06 16.64
N PHE A 179 -4.33 -5.41 17.92
CA PHE A 179 -3.76 -6.66 18.41
C PHE A 179 -4.82 -7.43 19.19
N SER A 180 -4.92 -8.74 18.95
CA SER A 180 -5.79 -9.61 19.72
C SER A 180 -5.17 -10.04 21.07
N ASP A 181 -3.89 -9.70 21.32
CA ASP A 181 -3.12 -10.14 22.48
C ASP A 181 -2.09 -9.06 22.85
N LYS A 182 -1.93 -8.86 24.17
CA LYS A 182 -1.04 -7.82 24.72
C LYS A 182 0.45 -8.12 24.53
N GLU A 183 0.84 -9.38 24.46
CA GLU A 183 2.25 -9.74 24.25
C GLU A 183 2.65 -9.43 22.80
N ALA A 184 1.78 -9.72 21.83
CA ALA A 184 1.99 -9.36 20.45
C ALA A 184 2.06 -7.82 20.26
N GLU A 185 1.19 -7.08 20.95
CA GLU A 185 1.25 -5.61 20.97
C GLU A 185 2.60 -5.12 21.51
N LYS A 186 3.08 -5.70 22.61
CA LYS A 186 4.37 -5.34 23.21
C LYS A 186 5.54 -5.64 22.27
N GLN A 187 5.55 -6.80 21.62
CA GLN A 187 6.60 -7.17 20.65
C GLN A 187 6.62 -6.19 19.45
N TYR A 188 5.45 -5.81 18.94
CA TYR A 188 5.35 -4.79 17.90
C TYR A 188 5.88 -3.43 18.39
N MET A 189 5.50 -2.99 19.59
CA MET A 189 5.97 -1.72 20.16
C MET A 189 7.48 -1.72 20.40
N GLU A 190 8.07 -2.85 20.77
CA GLU A 190 9.53 -3.01 20.85
C GLU A 190 10.20 -2.90 19.48
N MET A 191 9.57 -3.45 18.43
CA MET A 191 10.06 -3.36 17.05
C MET A 191 10.03 -1.92 16.52
N VAL A 192 8.97 -1.17 16.80
CA VAL A 192 8.84 0.22 16.31
C VAL A 192 9.50 1.26 17.25
N ALA A 193 10.03 0.84 18.40
CA ALA A 193 10.64 1.74 19.38
C ALA A 193 11.90 2.48 18.87
N ALA A 194 12.49 2.00 17.79
CA ALA A 194 13.61 2.68 17.12
C ALA A 194 13.14 3.83 16.20
N GLN A 195 11.87 3.86 15.82
CA GLN A 195 11.30 4.94 15.02
C GLN A 195 11.14 6.20 15.85
N ARG A 196 11.35 7.34 15.20
CA ARG A 196 11.21 8.67 15.79
C ARG A 196 10.28 9.54 14.94
N LYS A 197 9.86 10.65 15.51
CA LYS A 197 9.17 11.69 14.74
C LYS A 197 10.20 12.51 13.97
N MET A 198 9.93 12.72 12.70
CA MET A 198 10.78 13.56 11.84
C MET A 198 10.76 15.01 12.30
N ASP A 199 11.88 15.68 12.25
CA ASP A 199 11.96 17.14 12.34
C ASP A 199 11.80 17.81 10.96
N GLY A 200 12.14 17.11 9.88
CA GLY A 200 11.91 17.51 8.51
C GLY A 200 12.89 18.56 7.99
N ASP A 201 14.06 18.71 8.60
CA ASP A 201 15.05 19.70 8.14
C ASP A 201 15.65 19.33 6.79
N PHE A 202 15.67 18.05 6.42
CA PHE A 202 16.08 17.55 5.10
C PHE A 202 15.25 18.15 3.94
N LEU A 203 14.02 18.63 4.19
CA LEU A 203 13.17 19.21 3.16
C LEU A 203 13.78 20.46 2.50
N LYS A 204 14.63 21.17 3.22
CA LYS A 204 15.39 22.34 2.71
C LYS A 204 16.42 21.94 1.67
N MET A 205 16.82 20.66 1.67
CA MET A 205 17.85 20.09 0.80
C MET A 205 17.28 19.43 -0.46
N LEU A 206 15.95 19.33 -0.60
CA LEU A 206 15.31 18.73 -1.77
C LEU A 206 14.86 19.81 -2.76
N PRO A 207 14.99 19.62 -4.09
CA PRO A 207 14.43 20.54 -5.06
C PRO A 207 12.91 20.67 -4.89
N ALA A 208 12.34 21.81 -5.30
CA ALA A 208 10.88 22.04 -5.21
C ALA A 208 10.11 21.10 -6.15
N GLU A 209 10.66 20.83 -7.32
CA GLU A 209 10.04 19.98 -8.34
C GLU A 209 10.35 18.50 -8.07
N ASN A 210 9.65 17.92 -7.11
CA ASN A 210 9.75 16.50 -6.78
C ASN A 210 8.53 15.72 -7.26
N VAL A 211 8.77 14.56 -7.85
CA VAL A 211 7.71 13.61 -8.26
C VAL A 211 7.20 12.83 -7.05
N ALA A 212 8.11 12.38 -6.19
CA ALA A 212 7.77 11.65 -4.97
C ALA A 212 8.86 11.76 -3.90
N THR A 213 8.46 11.77 -2.64
CA THR A 213 9.37 11.72 -1.50
C THR A 213 8.86 10.71 -0.48
N LEU A 214 9.73 9.82 -0.04
CA LEU A 214 9.52 8.90 1.07
C LEU A 214 10.52 9.23 2.16
N ALA A 215 10.05 9.46 3.38
CA ALA A 215 10.92 9.74 4.51
C ALA A 215 10.42 9.11 5.81
N GLY A 216 11.34 8.92 6.73
CA GLY A 216 11.10 8.49 8.11
C GLY A 216 12.25 8.88 8.99
N SER A 217 12.13 8.71 10.30
CA SER A 217 13.18 9.01 11.27
C SER A 217 13.43 7.81 12.16
N MET A 218 14.72 7.53 12.45
CA MET A 218 15.07 6.39 13.27
C MET A 218 16.35 6.57 14.08
N ASP A 219 16.45 5.78 15.16
CA ASP A 219 17.68 5.48 15.87
C ASP A 219 18.32 4.26 15.22
N GLY A 220 19.39 4.45 14.46
CA GLY A 220 20.03 3.38 13.71
C GLY A 220 20.68 2.32 14.59
N THR A 221 21.18 2.69 15.78
CA THR A 221 21.72 1.73 16.75
C THR A 221 20.62 0.76 17.22
N ARG A 222 19.49 1.30 17.68
CA ARG A 222 18.35 0.49 18.12
C ARG A 222 17.76 -0.33 16.97
N THR A 223 17.69 0.25 15.78
CA THR A 223 17.22 -0.45 14.57
C THR A 223 18.10 -1.65 14.27
N TYR A 224 19.44 -1.49 14.31
CA TYR A 224 20.38 -2.58 14.12
C TYR A 224 20.20 -3.67 15.17
N GLU A 225 20.14 -3.32 16.46
CA GLU A 225 19.95 -4.25 17.57
C GLU A 225 18.64 -5.06 17.45
N MET A 226 17.57 -4.39 17.00
CA MET A 226 16.28 -5.03 16.79
C MET A 226 16.35 -5.99 15.60
N LEU A 227 16.84 -5.56 14.44
CA LEU A 227 16.96 -6.40 13.25
C LEU A 227 17.88 -7.59 13.47
N GLN A 228 18.94 -7.45 14.26
CA GLN A 228 19.86 -8.55 14.59
C GLN A 228 19.17 -9.72 15.33
N LYS A 229 18.07 -9.46 16.05
CA LYS A 229 17.27 -10.49 16.71
C LYS A 229 16.47 -11.34 15.73
N ILE A 230 16.27 -10.88 14.51
CA ILE A 230 15.53 -11.58 13.46
C ILE A 230 16.52 -12.46 12.68
N PRO A 231 16.35 -13.78 12.63
CA PRO A 231 17.34 -14.71 12.07
C PRO A 231 17.78 -14.37 10.64
N MET A 232 16.84 -13.95 9.78
CA MET A 232 17.13 -13.57 8.39
C MET A 232 18.10 -12.38 8.33
N TYR A 233 17.86 -11.33 9.10
CA TYR A 233 18.73 -10.14 9.12
C TYR A 233 20.05 -10.43 9.83
N SER A 234 20.04 -11.26 10.91
CA SER A 234 21.27 -11.68 11.58
C SER A 234 22.23 -12.38 10.60
N MET A 235 21.71 -13.21 9.70
CA MET A 235 22.54 -13.85 8.65
C MET A 235 23.10 -12.81 7.66
N VAL A 236 22.27 -11.86 7.20
CA VAL A 236 22.71 -10.79 6.30
C VAL A 236 23.83 -9.96 6.94
N PHE A 237 23.67 -9.59 8.22
CA PHE A 237 24.69 -8.81 8.96
C PHE A 237 25.99 -9.60 9.19
N ALA A 238 25.89 -10.93 9.37
CA ALA A 238 27.07 -11.78 9.45
C ALA A 238 27.85 -11.83 8.12
N MET A 239 27.16 -11.76 6.99
CA MET A 239 27.77 -11.74 5.65
C MET A 239 28.30 -10.35 5.28
N ALA A 240 27.74 -9.28 5.84
CA ALA A 240 28.08 -7.88 5.55
C ALA A 240 28.32 -7.07 6.85
N PRO A 241 29.39 -7.37 7.62
CA PRO A 241 29.64 -6.76 8.93
C PRO A 241 29.83 -5.24 8.86
N GLN A 242 30.19 -4.71 7.70
CA GLN A 242 30.32 -3.28 7.43
C GLN A 242 29.00 -2.51 7.47
N VAL A 243 27.85 -3.19 7.39
CA VAL A 243 26.52 -2.55 7.49
C VAL A 243 26.27 -2.00 8.90
N LYS A 244 26.83 -2.67 9.93
CA LYS A 244 26.66 -2.24 11.32
C LYS A 244 27.08 -0.79 11.56
N PRO A 245 28.34 -0.37 11.32
CA PRO A 245 28.76 1.00 11.58
C PRO A 245 27.95 2.04 10.77
N ILE A 246 27.50 1.72 9.56
CA ILE A 246 26.67 2.60 8.77
C ILE A 246 25.30 2.78 9.42
N MET A 247 24.64 1.69 9.80
CA MET A 247 23.34 1.78 10.47
C MET A 247 23.45 2.52 11.80
N GLU A 248 24.46 2.19 12.62
CA GLU A 248 24.68 2.84 13.91
C GLU A 248 25.02 4.34 13.81
N ALA A 249 25.53 4.79 12.65
CA ALA A 249 25.78 6.21 12.41
C ALA A 249 24.51 7.00 12.11
N ILE A 250 23.44 6.38 11.66
CA ILE A 250 22.17 7.06 11.37
C ILE A 250 21.49 7.43 12.69
N ASP A 251 21.07 8.69 12.84
CA ASP A 251 20.42 9.18 14.05
C ASP A 251 19.51 10.38 13.73
N GLY A 252 18.39 10.13 13.10
CA GLY A 252 17.45 11.16 12.67
C GLY A 252 16.73 10.80 11.40
N ASP A 253 16.47 11.80 10.57
CA ASP A 253 15.68 11.66 9.37
C ASP A 253 16.45 10.97 8.24
N ILE A 254 15.74 10.12 7.50
CA ILE A 254 16.18 9.50 6.24
C ILE A 254 15.12 9.81 5.20
N ALA A 255 15.55 10.28 4.04
CA ALA A 255 14.65 10.56 2.93
C ALA A 255 15.20 10.01 1.63
N LEU A 256 14.28 9.46 0.81
CA LEU A 256 14.51 9.11 -0.58
C LEU A 256 13.55 9.96 -1.42
N SER A 257 14.10 10.75 -2.34
CA SER A 257 13.32 11.61 -3.23
C SER A 257 13.56 11.23 -4.68
N PHE A 258 12.50 11.20 -5.47
CA PHE A 258 12.52 10.98 -6.91
C PHE A 258 12.11 12.29 -7.59
N HIS A 259 13.02 12.83 -8.40
CA HIS A 259 12.83 14.13 -9.07
C HIS A 259 12.34 13.96 -10.50
N GLY A 260 12.76 12.90 -11.18
CA GLY A 260 12.44 12.68 -12.58
C GLY A 260 13.33 11.62 -13.22
N MET A 261 13.52 11.79 -14.50
CA MET A 261 14.43 10.96 -15.30
C MET A 261 15.41 11.87 -16.01
N THR A 262 16.66 11.43 -16.14
CA THR A 262 17.67 12.14 -16.96
C THR A 262 17.13 12.48 -18.34
N ASP A 263 17.66 13.51 -18.98
CA ASP A 263 17.25 13.99 -20.31
C ASP A 263 17.10 12.89 -21.38
N ASN A 264 17.92 11.84 -21.27
CA ASN A 264 17.81 10.68 -22.15
C ASN A 264 16.79 9.64 -21.68
N GLY A 265 16.07 9.86 -20.58
CA GLY A 265 15.04 9.00 -20.00
C GLY A 265 15.54 7.61 -19.55
N ARG A 266 16.87 7.45 -19.33
CA ARG A 266 17.47 6.14 -19.02
C ARG A 266 17.67 5.88 -17.55
N MET A 267 17.94 6.94 -16.78
CA MET A 267 18.26 6.82 -15.36
C MET A 267 17.29 7.65 -14.54
N PRO A 268 16.79 7.13 -13.42
CA PRO A 268 16.03 7.92 -12.46
C PRO A 268 16.93 8.96 -11.78
N GLU A 269 16.41 10.14 -11.61
CA GLU A 269 16.99 11.22 -10.82
C GLU A 269 16.51 11.08 -9.38
N LEU A 270 17.39 10.58 -8.52
CA LEU A 270 17.11 10.23 -7.13
C LEU A 270 18.05 10.99 -6.21
N SER A 271 17.53 11.36 -5.04
CA SER A 271 18.34 11.83 -3.91
C SER A 271 18.03 10.99 -2.67
N LEU A 272 19.09 10.53 -2.01
CA LEU A 272 19.06 9.91 -0.69
C LEU A 272 19.68 10.90 0.30
N ILE A 273 19.01 11.12 1.42
CA ILE A 273 19.46 11.97 2.52
C ILE A 273 19.39 11.15 3.80
N ALA A 274 20.39 11.28 4.68
CA ALA A 274 20.38 10.63 5.99
C ALA A 274 21.09 11.48 7.02
N GLU A 275 20.45 11.76 8.15
CA GLU A 275 21.07 12.45 9.29
C GLU A 275 21.96 11.49 10.04
N LEU A 276 23.17 11.96 10.35
CA LEU A 276 24.22 11.18 10.99
C LEU A 276 24.58 11.78 12.34
N LYS A 277 24.76 10.93 13.35
CA LYS A 277 25.32 11.37 14.64
C LYS A 277 26.82 11.60 14.59
N ASP A 278 27.52 10.95 13.63
CA ASP A 278 29.00 11.06 13.48
C ASP A 278 29.36 11.14 11.99
N PRO A 279 29.75 12.31 11.50
CA PRO A 279 30.18 12.49 10.11
C PRO A 279 31.45 11.70 9.75
N ALA A 280 32.23 11.22 10.73
CA ALA A 280 33.46 10.44 10.47
C ALA A 280 33.16 9.10 9.77
N ILE A 281 31.89 8.61 9.79
CA ILE A 281 31.45 7.44 9.03
C ILE A 281 31.72 7.58 7.54
N MET A 282 31.84 8.80 7.02
CA MET A 282 32.12 9.08 5.61
C MET A 282 33.42 8.40 5.13
N GLU A 283 34.43 8.30 5.97
CA GLU A 283 35.67 7.59 5.62
C GLU A 283 35.45 6.09 5.47
N THR A 284 34.55 5.51 6.29
CA THR A 284 34.17 4.11 6.18
C THR A 284 33.37 3.90 4.89
N ILE A 285 32.41 4.77 4.57
CA ILE A 285 31.61 4.69 3.33
C ILE A 285 32.52 4.75 2.10
N LYS A 286 33.45 5.71 2.07
CA LYS A 286 34.43 5.84 0.97
C LYS A 286 35.30 4.59 0.82
N GLY A 287 35.74 4.01 1.93
CA GLY A 287 36.55 2.79 1.93
C GLY A 287 35.84 1.55 1.41
N MET A 288 34.51 1.55 1.39
CA MET A 288 33.69 0.45 0.89
C MET A 288 33.39 0.53 -0.61
N ILE A 289 33.60 1.70 -1.23
CA ILE A 289 33.30 1.93 -2.64
C ILE A 289 34.48 1.45 -3.46
N PRO A 290 34.34 0.37 -4.28
CA PRO A 290 35.46 -0.21 -5.03
C PRO A 290 35.74 0.54 -6.35
N VAL A 291 35.08 1.66 -6.59
CA VAL A 291 35.19 2.45 -7.84
C VAL A 291 35.98 3.73 -7.56
N PRO A 292 36.86 4.18 -8.49
CA PRO A 292 37.55 5.46 -8.34
C PRO A 292 36.56 6.61 -8.14
N MET A 293 36.82 7.44 -7.16
CA MET A 293 36.03 8.63 -6.84
C MET A 293 36.84 9.89 -7.20
N GLN A 294 36.16 10.89 -7.72
CA GLN A 294 36.71 12.22 -7.96
C GLN A 294 36.19 13.15 -6.86
N GLU A 295 37.07 13.83 -6.17
CA GLU A 295 36.68 14.93 -5.28
C GLU A 295 36.37 16.16 -6.12
N MET A 296 35.14 16.64 -6.06
CA MET A 296 34.65 17.79 -6.81
C MET A 296 34.87 19.12 -6.06
N ALA A 297 34.67 19.06 -4.74
CA ALA A 297 34.90 20.11 -3.77
C ALA A 297 35.23 19.45 -2.43
N PRO A 298 35.79 20.18 -1.41
CA PRO A 298 36.06 19.58 -0.12
C PRO A 298 34.84 18.85 0.48
N GLY A 299 34.99 17.52 0.68
CA GLY A 299 33.93 16.67 1.21
C GLY A 299 32.78 16.31 0.22
N GLN A 300 32.92 16.66 -1.06
CA GLN A 300 31.96 16.32 -2.11
C GLN A 300 32.63 15.45 -3.17
N TYR A 301 32.03 14.34 -3.47
CA TYR A 301 32.59 13.30 -4.33
C TYR A 301 31.64 12.96 -5.47
N ALA A 302 32.22 12.58 -6.61
CA ALA A 302 31.51 11.98 -7.71
C ALA A 302 32.13 10.61 -8.03
N LEU A 303 31.32 9.65 -8.33
CA LEU A 303 31.75 8.35 -8.85
C LEU A 303 30.90 7.96 -10.07
N SER A 304 31.53 7.33 -11.04
CA SER A 304 30.85 6.85 -12.25
C SER A 304 31.05 5.34 -12.33
N PRO A 305 30.08 4.54 -11.86
CA PRO A 305 30.16 3.08 -11.95
C PRO A 305 30.14 2.58 -13.40
N ASP A 306 29.56 3.35 -14.30
CA ASP A 306 29.54 3.10 -15.75
C ASP A 306 29.54 4.43 -16.53
N ALA A 307 29.55 4.33 -17.87
CA ALA A 307 29.65 5.50 -18.75
C ALA A 307 28.43 6.42 -18.76
N ASN A 308 27.29 5.98 -18.21
CA ASN A 308 26.02 6.69 -18.27
C ASN A 308 25.52 7.17 -16.89
N THR A 309 26.14 6.69 -15.83
CA THR A 309 25.70 6.95 -14.45
C THR A 309 26.77 7.69 -13.70
N THR A 310 26.42 8.86 -13.15
CA THR A 310 27.25 9.56 -12.17
C THR A 310 26.45 9.70 -10.89
N ILE A 311 27.07 9.31 -9.78
CA ILE A 311 26.50 9.46 -8.44
C ILE A 311 27.35 10.50 -7.72
N TYR A 312 26.72 11.55 -7.25
CA TYR A 312 27.30 12.57 -6.42
C TYR A 312 26.96 12.27 -4.97
N PHE A 313 27.89 12.44 -4.04
CA PHE A 313 27.62 12.24 -2.62
C PHE A 313 28.57 13.08 -1.77
N GLY A 314 28.14 13.33 -0.56
CA GLY A 314 28.91 14.16 0.37
C GLY A 314 28.20 14.36 1.70
N LEU A 315 28.68 15.37 2.43
CA LEU A 315 28.09 15.83 3.67
C LEU A 315 27.72 17.32 3.56
N ASN A 316 26.57 17.64 4.13
CA ASN A 316 26.17 19.00 4.47
C ASN A 316 25.93 19.01 5.99
N ASP A 317 26.87 19.61 6.75
CA ASP A 317 26.96 19.45 8.19
C ASP A 317 27.00 17.96 8.61
N ASN A 318 26.02 17.50 9.38
CA ASN A 318 25.87 16.10 9.79
C ASN A 318 24.94 15.29 8.87
N THR A 319 24.54 15.83 7.74
CA THR A 319 23.60 15.18 6.84
C THR A 319 24.34 14.62 5.63
N PHE A 320 24.34 13.30 5.51
CA PHE A 320 24.81 12.61 4.31
C PHE A 320 23.81 12.79 3.19
N TYR A 321 24.29 13.01 1.98
CA TYR A 321 23.50 12.97 0.77
C TYR A 321 24.17 12.13 -0.32
N ALA A 322 23.35 11.52 -1.16
CA ALA A 322 23.78 10.91 -2.42
C ALA A 322 22.71 11.19 -3.49
N THR A 323 23.12 11.54 -4.70
CA THR A 323 22.17 11.85 -5.78
C THR A 323 22.71 11.43 -7.14
N THR A 324 21.80 11.05 -8.04
CA THR A 324 22.08 10.90 -9.47
C THR A 324 21.71 12.15 -10.27
N ASP A 325 21.12 13.15 -9.61
CA ASP A 325 20.69 14.42 -10.17
C ASP A 325 21.74 15.52 -9.87
N SER A 326 22.43 16.02 -10.90
CA SER A 326 23.41 17.11 -10.75
C SER A 326 22.77 18.44 -10.36
N ASP A 327 21.53 18.68 -10.74
CA ASP A 327 20.83 19.93 -10.48
C ASP A 327 20.36 20.01 -9.02
N ALA A 328 20.13 18.85 -8.39
CA ALA A 328 19.82 18.79 -6.96
C ALA A 328 21.00 19.21 -6.06
N LEU A 329 22.25 19.19 -6.56
CA LEU A 329 23.43 19.48 -5.75
C LEU A 329 23.39 20.87 -5.10
N VAL A 330 22.83 21.87 -5.76
CA VAL A 330 22.77 23.24 -5.21
C VAL A 330 21.94 23.31 -3.93
N PHE A 331 20.94 22.43 -3.79
CA PHE A 331 20.11 22.29 -2.59
C PHE A 331 20.78 21.38 -1.57
N LEU A 332 21.27 20.21 -1.99
CA LEU A 332 21.90 19.21 -1.12
C LEU A 332 23.16 19.76 -0.42
N THR A 333 23.90 20.62 -1.07
CA THR A 333 25.08 21.29 -0.48
C THR A 333 24.75 22.53 0.32
N GLY A 334 23.49 22.95 0.38
CA GLY A 334 23.05 24.16 1.08
C GLY A 334 23.39 25.48 0.36
N ALA A 335 23.84 25.43 -0.90
CA ALA A 335 24.09 26.64 -1.69
C ALA A 335 22.80 27.42 -2.02
N GLN A 336 21.68 26.72 -2.08
CA GLN A 336 20.34 27.29 -2.21
C GLN A 336 19.36 26.62 -1.23
N THR A 337 18.36 27.34 -0.78
CA THR A 337 17.26 26.82 0.05
C THR A 337 16.07 26.50 -0.85
N SER A 338 15.51 25.33 -0.68
CA SER A 338 14.33 24.89 -1.44
C SER A 338 13.05 25.52 -0.93
N ALA A 339 12.09 25.72 -1.84
CA ALA A 339 10.70 26.05 -1.50
C ALA A 339 9.87 24.83 -1.08
N TYR A 340 10.38 23.61 -1.28
CA TYR A 340 9.66 22.35 -1.03
C TYR A 340 9.15 22.24 0.42
N GLU A 341 9.93 22.69 1.40
CA GLU A 341 9.51 22.72 2.80
C GLU A 341 8.24 23.54 3.03
N ALA A 342 8.05 24.66 2.32
CA ALA A 342 6.87 25.51 2.47
C ALA A 342 5.59 24.82 1.98
N GLU A 343 5.71 23.93 1.00
CA GLU A 343 4.59 23.22 0.39
C GLU A 343 4.20 21.98 1.19
N VAL A 344 5.17 21.14 1.55
CA VAL A 344 4.88 19.81 2.12
C VAL A 344 5.34 19.66 3.58
N GLY A 345 6.02 20.62 4.17
CA GLY A 345 6.64 20.52 5.50
C GLY A 345 5.68 20.07 6.61
N LYS A 346 4.41 20.46 6.53
CA LYS A 346 3.39 20.05 7.52
C LYS A 346 3.07 18.55 7.49
N LEU A 347 3.31 17.87 6.38
CA LEU A 347 3.09 16.44 6.24
C LEU A 347 4.20 15.65 6.92
N PHE A 348 5.44 16.12 6.80
CA PHE A 348 6.61 15.42 7.27
C PHE A 348 6.89 15.69 8.74
N ARG A 349 6.87 16.97 9.17
CA ARG A 349 7.23 17.37 10.53
C ARG A 349 6.31 16.74 11.57
N GLY A 350 6.90 16.05 12.53
CA GLY A 350 6.20 15.39 13.63
C GLY A 350 5.53 14.05 13.27
N SER A 351 5.69 13.55 12.03
CA SER A 351 5.26 12.22 11.62
C SER A 351 6.36 11.18 11.86
N TYR A 352 5.99 9.90 11.98
CA TYR A 352 6.93 8.78 12.08
C TYR A 352 7.46 8.31 10.73
N GLY A 353 6.71 8.59 9.67
CA GLY A 353 7.05 8.30 8.29
C GLY A 353 6.04 8.93 7.36
N THR A 354 6.47 9.39 6.22
CA THR A 354 5.61 10.05 5.23
C THR A 354 6.03 9.68 3.82
N MET A 355 5.05 9.42 2.98
CA MET A 355 5.19 9.33 1.53
C MET A 355 4.34 10.43 0.90
N PHE A 356 4.92 11.17 0.01
CA PHE A 356 4.25 12.19 -0.80
C PHE A 356 4.48 11.87 -2.28
N VAL A 357 3.42 12.00 -3.10
CA VAL A 357 3.50 11.87 -4.57
C VAL A 357 2.73 13.01 -5.20
N ASP A 358 3.36 13.70 -6.13
CA ASP A 358 2.77 14.74 -6.99
C ASP A 358 2.30 14.12 -8.31
N PHE A 359 1.00 13.95 -8.51
CA PHE A 359 0.47 13.36 -9.74
C PHE A 359 0.60 14.24 -10.98
N PRO A 360 0.47 15.57 -10.94
CA PRO A 360 0.89 16.47 -12.01
C PRO A 360 2.32 16.20 -12.50
N ALA A 361 3.30 16.10 -11.59
CA ALA A 361 4.68 15.79 -11.94
C ALA A 361 4.82 14.38 -12.55
N VAL A 362 4.13 13.36 -11.99
CA VAL A 362 4.07 12.01 -12.58
C VAL A 362 3.54 12.05 -14.01
N ARG A 363 2.46 12.80 -14.26
CA ARG A 363 1.89 12.94 -15.62
C ARG A 363 2.87 13.57 -16.59
N SER A 364 3.50 14.68 -16.21
CA SER A 364 4.51 15.35 -17.02
C SER A 364 5.67 14.42 -17.37
N LEU A 365 6.11 13.61 -16.42
CA LEU A 365 7.15 12.61 -16.64
C LEU A 365 6.70 11.55 -17.66
N ILE A 366 5.50 10.97 -17.51
CA ILE A 366 4.97 9.96 -18.44
C ILE A 366 4.82 10.56 -19.84
N GLU A 367 4.29 11.78 -19.98
CA GLU A 367 4.16 12.49 -21.25
C GLU A 367 5.51 12.70 -21.94
N SER A 368 6.53 13.08 -21.17
CA SER A 368 7.91 13.22 -21.66
C SER A 368 8.46 11.88 -22.17
N LEU A 369 8.27 10.79 -21.43
CA LEU A 369 8.73 9.45 -21.84
C LEU A 369 7.99 8.94 -23.07
N ILE A 370 6.70 9.23 -23.25
CA ILE A 370 5.95 8.92 -24.48
C ILE A 370 6.51 9.73 -25.66
N ALA A 371 6.72 11.04 -25.47
CA ALA A 371 7.28 11.90 -26.51
C ALA A 371 8.68 11.44 -26.97
N GLN A 372 9.45 10.87 -26.09
CA GLN A 372 10.76 10.26 -26.36
C GLN A 372 10.68 8.83 -26.93
N ASN A 373 9.47 8.29 -27.20
CA ASN A 373 9.23 6.90 -27.61
C ASN A 373 9.79 5.84 -26.62
N ARG A 374 9.78 6.15 -25.33
CA ARG A 374 10.21 5.27 -24.24
C ARG A 374 9.06 4.48 -23.62
N LEU A 375 7.86 5.01 -23.70
CA LEU A 375 6.61 4.35 -23.32
C LEU A 375 5.70 4.24 -24.53
N ASP A 376 4.95 3.15 -24.56
CA ASP A 376 3.93 2.90 -25.57
C ASP A 376 2.77 3.90 -25.42
N GLN A 377 2.11 4.24 -26.53
CA GLN A 377 0.93 5.08 -26.51
C GLN A 377 -0.23 4.52 -25.65
N SER A 378 -0.23 3.21 -25.37
CA SER A 378 -1.17 2.62 -24.41
C SER A 378 -1.07 3.22 -23.01
N ALA A 379 0.08 3.76 -22.62
CA ALA A 379 0.25 4.52 -21.38
C ALA A 379 -0.60 5.80 -21.30
N ALA A 380 -1.11 6.30 -22.46
CA ALA A 380 -2.02 7.44 -22.48
C ALA A 380 -3.34 7.19 -21.72
N ALA A 381 -3.81 5.93 -21.64
CA ALA A 381 -4.97 5.59 -20.82
C ALA A 381 -4.71 5.79 -19.32
N SER A 382 -3.47 5.51 -18.86
CA SER A 382 -3.06 5.75 -17.48
C SER A 382 -3.01 7.25 -17.14
N LEU A 383 -2.62 8.10 -18.10
CA LEU A 383 -2.63 9.56 -17.92
C LEU A 383 -4.03 10.09 -17.63
N MET A 384 -5.06 9.54 -18.30
CA MET A 384 -6.44 9.93 -18.07
C MET A 384 -6.89 9.58 -16.64
N ALA A 385 -6.53 8.40 -16.14
CA ALA A 385 -6.81 8.03 -14.75
C ALA A 385 -6.05 8.91 -13.75
N LEU A 386 -4.76 9.16 -13.99
CA LEU A 386 -3.93 10.03 -13.15
C LEU A 386 -4.40 11.49 -13.14
N SER A 387 -5.09 11.96 -14.20
CA SER A 387 -5.62 13.32 -14.26
C SER A 387 -6.71 13.64 -13.25
N LEU A 388 -7.29 12.60 -12.62
CA LEU A 388 -8.27 12.75 -11.55
C LEU A 388 -7.63 13.18 -10.23
N PHE A 389 -6.35 12.93 -10.05
CA PHE A 389 -5.63 13.09 -8.80
C PHE A 389 -4.61 14.22 -8.85
N ASP A 390 -4.44 14.85 -7.71
CA ASP A 390 -3.50 15.95 -7.46
C ASP A 390 -2.29 15.41 -6.67
N THR A 391 -2.50 14.98 -5.43
CA THR A 391 -1.44 14.41 -4.60
C THR A 391 -1.89 13.14 -3.87
N LEU A 392 -0.91 12.27 -3.55
CA LEU A 392 -1.07 11.19 -2.58
C LEU A 392 -0.17 11.49 -1.37
N GLU A 393 -0.76 11.47 -0.20
CA GLU A 393 -0.12 11.70 1.08
C GLU A 393 -0.36 10.49 1.99
N ILE A 394 0.72 9.83 2.43
CA ILE A 394 0.63 8.75 3.43
C ILE A 394 1.46 9.18 4.62
N THR A 395 0.86 9.26 5.80
CA THR A 395 1.53 9.80 7.00
C THR A 395 1.34 8.87 8.19
N GLY A 396 2.43 8.46 8.82
CA GLY A 396 2.42 7.77 10.12
C GLY A 396 2.19 8.77 11.25
N ARG A 397 1.01 8.77 11.84
CA ARG A 397 0.61 9.71 12.90
C ARG A 397 1.11 9.26 14.28
N THR A 398 1.04 7.98 14.52
CA THR A 398 1.58 7.31 15.71
C THR A 398 2.19 5.97 15.29
N GLU A 399 2.76 5.25 16.24
CA GLU A 399 3.32 3.91 16.00
C GLU A 399 2.29 2.90 15.44
N ARG A 400 0.99 3.17 15.64
CA ARG A 400 -0.11 2.27 15.26
C ARG A 400 -1.16 2.90 14.37
N GLN A 401 -1.01 4.17 14.01
CA GLN A 401 -1.99 4.89 13.22
C GLN A 401 -1.31 5.62 12.07
N GLY A 402 -1.87 5.45 10.90
CA GLY A 402 -1.49 6.17 9.69
C GLY A 402 -2.72 6.77 9.02
N GLU A 403 -2.47 7.76 8.21
CA GLU A 403 -3.48 8.43 7.38
C GLU A 403 -3.01 8.39 5.92
N LEU A 404 -3.92 8.08 5.03
CA LEU A 404 -3.75 8.22 3.60
C LEU A 404 -4.76 9.25 3.11
N VAL A 405 -4.27 10.28 2.44
CA VAL A 405 -5.09 11.28 1.77
C VAL A 405 -4.76 11.27 0.28
N LEU A 406 -5.76 10.98 -0.53
CA LEU A 406 -5.68 11.07 -1.98
C LEU A 406 -6.46 12.31 -2.41
N ASN A 407 -5.75 13.37 -2.73
CA ASN A 407 -6.34 14.62 -3.16
C ASN A 407 -6.77 14.53 -4.63
N MET A 408 -8.01 14.95 -4.90
CA MET A 408 -8.57 14.99 -6.26
C MET A 408 -8.20 16.32 -6.94
N THR A 409 -8.10 16.32 -8.25
CA THR A 409 -7.93 17.54 -9.04
C THR A 409 -9.16 18.46 -8.92
N ASP A 410 -10.38 17.87 -8.94
CA ASP A 410 -11.64 18.61 -8.70
C ASP A 410 -11.89 18.72 -7.19
N LYS A 411 -11.55 19.88 -6.63
CA LYS A 411 -11.68 20.15 -5.18
C LYS A 411 -13.13 20.40 -4.73
N ASP A 412 -14.07 20.58 -5.66
CA ASP A 412 -15.44 21.03 -5.38
C ASP A 412 -16.45 19.91 -5.35
N LYS A 413 -16.15 18.75 -5.94
CA LYS A 413 -17.04 17.59 -6.00
C LYS A 413 -16.66 16.54 -4.97
N ASN A 414 -17.65 15.73 -4.56
CA ASN A 414 -17.39 14.54 -3.76
C ASN A 414 -16.59 13.52 -4.59
N ALA A 415 -15.54 12.95 -3.97
CA ALA A 415 -14.63 12.04 -4.65
C ALA A 415 -15.34 10.80 -5.22
N ALA A 416 -16.34 10.24 -4.52
CA ALA A 416 -17.12 9.10 -5.02
C ALA A 416 -17.91 9.47 -6.29
N GLU A 417 -18.47 10.68 -6.36
CA GLU A 417 -19.18 11.17 -7.56
C GLU A 417 -18.25 11.27 -8.76
N VAL A 418 -17.04 11.80 -8.54
CA VAL A 418 -16.03 11.94 -9.61
C VAL A 418 -15.63 10.57 -10.13
N LEU A 419 -15.30 9.63 -9.23
CA LEU A 419 -14.92 8.26 -9.60
C LEU A 419 -16.04 7.55 -10.33
N TYR A 420 -17.27 7.62 -9.83
CA TYR A 420 -18.44 7.00 -10.46
C TYR A 420 -18.64 7.47 -11.90
N LYS A 421 -18.64 8.80 -12.13
CA LYS A 421 -18.79 9.37 -13.48
C LYS A 421 -17.67 8.97 -14.42
N THR A 422 -16.46 8.86 -13.91
CA THR A 422 -15.31 8.42 -14.70
C THR A 422 -15.45 6.95 -15.11
N ILE A 423 -15.82 6.07 -14.19
CA ILE A 423 -16.06 4.63 -14.49
C ILE A 423 -17.20 4.48 -15.50
N GLU A 424 -18.29 5.24 -15.33
CA GLU A 424 -19.42 5.24 -16.27
C GLU A 424 -18.98 5.68 -17.67
N GLY A 425 -18.16 6.74 -17.77
CA GLY A 425 -17.62 7.22 -19.04
C GLY A 425 -16.73 6.16 -19.73
N PHE A 426 -15.85 5.48 -18.97
CA PHE A 426 -15.06 4.37 -19.51
C PHE A 426 -15.94 3.21 -19.99
N ALA A 427 -16.93 2.81 -19.21
CA ALA A 427 -17.85 1.73 -19.59
C ALA A 427 -18.59 2.05 -20.88
N GLN A 428 -19.06 3.29 -21.06
CA GLN A 428 -19.73 3.74 -22.28
C GLN A 428 -18.76 3.74 -23.48
N MET A 429 -17.52 4.18 -23.30
CA MET A 429 -16.51 4.19 -24.35
C MET A 429 -16.15 2.76 -24.80
N PHE A 430 -15.98 1.82 -23.84
CA PHE A 430 -15.75 0.41 -24.17
C PHE A 430 -16.95 -0.21 -24.87
N ALA A 431 -18.17 0.06 -24.43
CA ALA A 431 -19.37 -0.42 -25.10
C ALA A 431 -19.48 0.08 -26.55
N ALA A 432 -19.11 1.34 -26.80
CA ALA A 432 -19.11 1.94 -28.15
C ALA A 432 -18.03 1.37 -29.10
N THR A 433 -16.95 0.78 -28.54
CA THR A 433 -15.88 0.14 -29.34
C THR A 433 -16.12 -1.34 -29.65
N MET A 434 -17.08 -1.98 -28.93
CA MET A 434 -17.44 -3.40 -29.16
C MET A 434 -18.63 -3.60 -30.11
N PHE A 435 -19.30 -2.54 -30.51
CA PHE A 435 -20.42 -2.54 -31.47
C PHE A 435 -20.14 -1.60 -32.64
#